data_c88f1fd79c4e5b5285bacc133fbae33a
#
_entry.id   c88f1fd79c4e5b5285bacc133fbae33a
#
_cell.length_a   1.000
_cell.length_b   1.000
_cell.length_c   1.000
_cell.angle_alpha   90.00
_cell.angle_beta   90.00
_cell.angle_gamma   90.00
#
_symmetry.space_group_name_H-M   'P 1'
#
loop_
_entity.id
_entity.type
_entity.pdbx_description
1 polymer ?
#
loop_
_entity_poly.entity_id
_entity_poly.type
_entity_poly.pdbx_seq_one_letter_code
_entity_poly.pdbx_strand_id
1 'polypeptide(L)'
;MNETIVGWLEGWGISALRMEWMYWLVTLASVALIIFIADVVCRRALIPLVKKLTRRTRSTWDDILFNDTLLRDVSRLVPPLLLSVLLPLVFTASHPTLEFLLKVVWICAIALFAKLLCTLFSSLYELSNSQNGFKTQSLKGVYQMLKIVVICVALIIVVSILIGKNPSYILTALGASAAVLMLVFKDTILGLVAGVQLTANDMLRPGDWISMPKHGADGDVVEVTLTTVKVQNWDKTITTIPPYALVSDSFQNWRGMKESGGRRVKRSVYIDMRSIAFCTEEQMAEFAQKGWLEGVEREDQFVVNLHVFRNYLEDYLRHHHRVNQEMTIMVRQLQPTSQGLPLELYFFSQGTDWIPYEHLQSEIFEHVFAVMPTFGLRVFQSPMGIDFSGTELGEAH
;
A
#
# COMPACT_ATOMS: atom_id res chain seq x y z
N MET A 1 49.68 27.92 37.90
CA MET A 1 49.18 28.60 39.12
C MET A 1 49.83 30.00 39.14
N ASN A 2 49.02 31.02 39.39
CA ASN A 2 49.52 32.41 39.29
C ASN A 2 50.54 32.67 40.41
N GLU A 3 51.79 33.00 40.10
CA GLU A 3 52.92 33.15 41.03
C GLU A 3 52.60 34.13 42.18
N THR A 4 51.75 35.09 41.94
CA THR A 4 51.28 36.07 42.96
C THR A 4 50.41 35.47 44.07
N ILE A 5 49.61 34.42 43.76
CA ILE A 5 48.77 33.76 44.77
C ILE A 5 49.58 32.78 45.60
N VAL A 6 50.56 32.13 44.98
CA VAL A 6 51.51 31.22 45.65
C VAL A 6 52.32 31.97 46.69
N GLY A 7 52.92 33.11 46.33
CA GLY A 7 53.71 33.94 47.24
C GLY A 7 52.91 34.51 48.45
N TRP A 8 51.64 34.77 48.28
CA TRP A 8 50.74 35.21 49.40
C TRP A 8 50.47 34.07 50.38
N LEU A 9 50.22 32.85 49.90
CA LEU A 9 49.93 31.67 50.69
C LEU A 9 51.15 31.07 51.40
N GLU A 10 52.33 31.18 50.82
CA GLU A 10 53.58 30.80 51.45
C GLU A 10 53.89 31.71 52.66
N GLY A 11 53.55 32.99 52.59
CA GLY A 11 53.65 33.93 53.72
C GLY A 11 52.79 33.57 54.95
N TRP A 12 51.83 32.69 54.76
CA TRP A 12 50.91 32.18 55.83
C TRP A 12 51.34 30.83 56.40
N GLY A 13 52.53 30.30 56.03
CA GLY A 13 53.10 29.07 56.59
C GLY A 13 52.39 27.77 56.12
N ILE A 14 51.71 27.79 54.99
CA ILE A 14 51.01 26.63 54.45
C ILE A 14 52.00 25.82 53.58
N SER A 15 52.22 24.54 53.90
CA SER A 15 53.16 23.67 53.14
C SER A 15 52.60 23.47 51.72
N ALA A 16 53.56 23.36 50.74
CA ALA A 16 53.25 23.21 49.30
C ALA A 16 52.24 22.08 48.99
N LEU A 17 52.25 21.00 49.74
CA LEU A 17 51.31 19.89 49.63
C LEU A 17 49.89 20.30 50.07
N ARG A 18 49.71 21.08 51.10
CA ARG A 18 48.42 21.60 51.56
C ARG A 18 47.90 22.64 50.58
N MET A 19 48.75 23.40 49.92
CA MET A 19 48.42 24.40 48.91
C MET A 19 47.83 23.76 47.66
N GLU A 20 48.39 22.63 47.24
CA GLU A 20 47.91 21.87 46.09
C GLU A 20 46.45 21.31 46.35
N TRP A 21 46.25 20.71 47.53
CA TRP A 21 44.92 20.22 47.91
C TRP A 21 43.91 21.35 48.10
N MET A 22 44.29 22.48 48.63
CA MET A 22 43.40 23.65 48.76
C MET A 22 43.06 24.24 47.40
N TYR A 23 44.00 24.32 46.48
CA TYR A 23 43.75 24.75 45.08
C TYR A 23 42.70 23.86 44.42
N TRP A 24 42.84 22.55 44.50
CA TRP A 24 41.89 21.61 43.93
C TRP A 24 40.53 21.72 44.57
N LEU A 25 40.46 21.89 45.92
CA LEU A 25 39.21 22.07 46.66
C LEU A 25 38.49 23.36 46.22
N VAL A 26 39.16 24.48 46.15
CA VAL A 26 38.59 25.75 45.71
C VAL A 26 38.11 25.70 44.25
N THR A 27 38.90 25.11 43.41
CA THR A 27 38.56 24.98 41.96
C THR A 27 37.38 24.07 41.75
N LEU A 28 37.32 22.93 42.40
CA LEU A 28 36.15 22.02 42.32
C LEU A 28 34.89 22.65 42.94
N ALA A 29 35.06 23.39 44.08
CA ALA A 29 33.95 24.12 44.69
C ALA A 29 33.43 25.24 43.78
N SER A 30 34.32 25.98 43.10
CA SER A 30 33.89 27.02 42.13
C SER A 30 33.19 26.44 40.91
N VAL A 31 33.66 25.33 40.38
CA VAL A 31 33.01 24.60 39.25
C VAL A 31 31.62 24.10 39.70
N ALA A 32 31.51 23.49 40.89
CA ALA A 32 30.25 23.03 41.46
C ALA A 32 29.26 24.19 41.69
N LEU A 33 29.77 25.35 42.18
CA LEU A 33 28.97 26.55 42.37
C LEU A 33 28.44 27.10 41.03
N ILE A 34 29.30 27.17 40.00
CA ILE A 34 28.87 27.64 38.66
C ILE A 34 27.78 26.74 38.09
N ILE A 35 27.94 25.42 38.21
CA ILE A 35 26.94 24.45 37.75
C ILE A 35 25.65 24.59 38.53
N PHE A 36 25.72 24.74 39.83
CA PHE A 36 24.57 24.95 40.70
C PHE A 36 23.82 26.25 40.34
N ILE A 37 24.53 27.34 40.14
CA ILE A 37 23.96 28.63 39.73
C ILE A 37 23.29 28.47 38.34
N ALA A 38 23.95 27.82 37.37
CA ALA A 38 23.37 27.59 36.05
C ALA A 38 22.10 26.73 36.10
N ASP A 39 22.09 25.65 36.91
CA ASP A 39 20.90 24.82 37.10
C ASP A 39 19.75 25.61 37.75
N VAL A 40 20.06 26.40 38.76
CA VAL A 40 19.06 27.27 39.45
C VAL A 40 18.51 28.33 38.48
N VAL A 41 19.38 28.97 37.67
CA VAL A 41 18.95 29.96 36.66
C VAL A 41 18.07 29.30 35.60
N CYS A 42 18.46 28.15 35.09
CA CYS A 42 17.65 27.40 34.12
C CYS A 42 16.27 27.06 34.71
N ARG A 43 16.20 26.53 35.92
CA ARG A 43 14.94 26.11 36.53
C ARG A 43 14.05 27.26 36.99
N ARG A 44 14.64 28.32 37.55
CA ARG A 44 13.89 29.43 38.12
C ARG A 44 13.65 30.62 37.21
N ALA A 45 14.47 30.80 36.17
CA ALA A 45 14.34 31.91 35.23
C ALA A 45 13.91 31.45 33.81
N LEU A 46 14.63 30.50 33.19
CA LEU A 46 14.34 30.10 31.81
C LEU A 46 13.04 29.34 31.66
N ILE A 47 12.76 28.35 32.53
CA ILE A 47 11.52 27.59 32.45
C ILE A 47 10.28 28.47 32.62
N PRO A 48 10.17 29.35 33.63
CA PRO A 48 9.02 30.26 33.76
C PRO A 48 8.92 31.28 32.62
N LEU A 49 10.06 31.73 32.09
CA LEU A 49 10.09 32.66 30.96
C LEU A 49 9.52 32.02 29.69
N VAL A 50 9.96 30.80 29.38
CA VAL A 50 9.44 30.04 28.22
C VAL A 50 7.94 29.80 28.40
N LYS A 51 7.48 29.40 29.59
CA LYS A 51 6.06 29.23 29.89
C LYS A 51 5.25 30.53 29.78
N LYS A 52 5.83 31.67 30.11
CA LYS A 52 5.17 32.97 30.00
C LYS A 52 5.04 33.38 28.52
N LEU A 53 6.02 33.01 27.68
CA LEU A 53 5.98 33.23 26.26
C LEU A 53 4.95 32.33 25.57
N THR A 54 4.94 31.03 25.88
CA THR A 54 3.99 30.06 25.29
C THR A 54 2.54 30.36 25.69
N ARG A 55 2.28 30.82 26.89
CA ARG A 55 0.91 31.26 27.32
C ARG A 55 0.37 32.47 26.58
N ARG A 56 1.20 33.21 25.82
CA ARG A 56 0.76 34.29 24.90
C ARG A 56 0.28 33.82 23.56
N THR A 57 0.66 32.62 23.16
CA THR A 57 0.28 31.99 21.90
C THR A 57 -0.98 31.15 22.11
N ARG A 58 -2.05 31.35 21.35
CA ARG A 58 -3.33 30.63 21.46
C ARG A 58 -3.30 29.23 20.84
N SER A 59 -2.14 28.60 20.74
CA SER A 59 -1.96 27.31 20.07
C SER A 59 -1.85 26.18 21.09
N THR A 60 -2.66 25.16 20.93
CA THR A 60 -2.60 23.91 21.75
C THR A 60 -1.31 23.13 21.55
N TRP A 61 -0.56 23.43 20.46
CA TRP A 61 0.73 22.81 20.15
C TRP A 61 1.81 23.23 21.13
N ASP A 62 1.78 24.49 21.54
CA ASP A 62 2.80 25.05 22.45
C ASP A 62 2.69 24.47 23.85
N ASP A 63 1.49 24.20 24.35
CA ASP A 63 1.27 23.64 25.68
C ASP A 63 1.75 22.19 25.80
N ILE A 64 1.69 21.40 24.74
CA ILE A 64 2.09 19.99 24.71
C ILE A 64 3.60 19.86 24.44
N LEU A 65 4.15 20.65 23.50
CA LEU A 65 5.58 20.64 23.18
C LEU A 65 6.45 21.25 24.29
N PHE A 66 5.93 22.22 25.06
CA PHE A 66 6.65 22.85 26.16
C PHE A 66 6.14 22.36 27.53
N ASN A 67 5.75 21.10 27.60
CA ASN A 67 5.35 20.43 28.84
C ASN A 67 6.46 20.51 29.90
N ASP A 68 6.06 20.61 31.17
CA ASP A 68 6.95 20.66 32.34
C ASP A 68 8.02 19.58 32.38
N THR A 69 7.70 18.39 31.83
CA THR A 69 8.60 17.27 31.80
C THR A 69 9.73 17.52 30.79
N LEU A 70 9.40 18.03 29.61
CA LEU A 70 10.36 18.31 28.53
C LEU A 70 11.30 19.46 28.92
N LEU A 71 10.75 20.54 29.48
CA LEU A 71 11.54 21.66 29.95
C LEU A 71 12.49 21.26 31.08
N ARG A 72 12.07 20.37 32.00
CA ARG A 72 12.93 19.80 33.04
C ARG A 72 14.03 18.92 32.45
N ASP A 73 13.74 18.11 31.44
CA ASP A 73 14.77 17.27 30.81
C ASP A 73 15.77 18.12 30.01
N VAL A 74 15.35 19.22 29.36
CA VAL A 74 16.25 20.21 28.77
C VAL A 74 17.17 20.84 29.81
N SER A 75 16.62 21.28 30.98
CA SER A 75 17.46 21.87 32.02
C SER A 75 18.47 20.91 32.61
N ARG A 76 18.19 19.61 32.65
CA ARG A 76 19.12 18.57 33.13
C ARG A 76 20.31 18.34 32.19
N LEU A 77 20.25 18.77 30.93
CA LEU A 77 21.38 18.72 30.01
C LEU A 77 22.42 19.81 30.27
N VAL A 78 22.03 20.91 30.90
CA VAL A 78 22.93 22.06 31.13
C VAL A 78 24.13 21.70 32.02
N PRO A 79 23.99 21.01 33.17
CA PRO A 79 25.12 20.62 34.03
C PRO A 79 26.20 19.80 33.28
N PRO A 80 25.91 18.69 32.59
CA PRO A 80 26.95 17.93 31.92
C PRO A 80 27.57 18.68 30.75
N LEU A 81 26.80 19.53 30.03
CA LEU A 81 27.37 20.36 28.96
C LEU A 81 28.31 21.42 29.51
N LEU A 82 27.98 22.08 30.60
CA LEU A 82 28.87 23.00 31.28
C LEU A 82 30.12 22.29 31.83
N LEU A 83 29.98 21.11 32.44
CA LEU A 83 31.07 20.29 32.87
C LEU A 83 32.04 19.94 31.73
N SER A 84 31.52 19.59 30.55
CA SER A 84 32.37 19.26 29.40
C SER A 84 33.26 20.42 28.93
N VAL A 85 32.79 21.67 29.17
CA VAL A 85 33.54 22.90 28.84
C VAL A 85 34.46 23.33 29.97
N LEU A 86 34.01 23.21 31.22
CA LEU A 86 34.76 23.70 32.39
C LEU A 86 35.90 22.75 32.83
N LEU A 87 35.73 21.43 32.71
CA LEU A 87 36.72 20.44 33.08
C LEU A 87 38.08 20.64 32.34
N PRO A 88 38.15 20.84 31.01
CA PRO A 88 39.40 21.12 30.32
C PRO A 88 40.06 22.44 30.71
N LEU A 89 39.32 23.41 31.26
CA LEU A 89 39.88 24.68 31.75
C LEU A 89 40.53 24.53 33.13
N VAL A 90 40.05 23.58 33.92
CA VAL A 90 40.52 23.33 35.29
C VAL A 90 41.72 22.34 35.29
N PHE A 91 41.61 21.27 34.51
CA PHE A 91 42.62 20.22 34.47
C PHE A 91 43.56 20.44 33.28
N THR A 92 44.87 20.28 33.52
CA THR A 92 45.87 20.29 32.44
C THR A 92 45.61 19.12 31.48
N ALA A 93 45.73 19.33 30.18
CA ALA A 93 45.33 18.39 29.13
C ALA A 93 46.02 16.99 29.21
N SER A 94 47.12 16.86 29.95
CA SER A 94 47.86 15.60 30.11
C SER A 94 47.42 14.73 31.30
N HIS A 95 46.40 15.14 32.05
CA HIS A 95 46.00 14.40 33.26
C HIS A 95 45.06 13.23 32.92
N PRO A 96 45.38 11.96 33.23
CA PRO A 96 44.56 10.80 32.88
C PRO A 96 43.15 10.83 33.53
N THR A 97 43.02 11.53 34.66
CA THR A 97 41.73 11.74 35.33
C THR A 97 40.80 12.62 34.52
N LEU A 98 41.31 13.57 33.74
CA LEU A 98 40.49 14.43 32.87
C LEU A 98 39.78 13.61 31.79
N GLU A 99 40.48 12.71 31.13
CA GLU A 99 39.94 11.87 30.09
C GLU A 99 38.80 10.96 30.64
N PHE A 100 39.01 10.37 31.82
CA PHE A 100 38.00 9.56 32.48
C PHE A 100 36.77 10.37 32.86
N LEU A 101 36.94 11.55 33.46
CA LEU A 101 35.86 12.45 33.84
C LEU A 101 35.07 12.92 32.62
N LEU A 102 35.75 13.29 31.54
CA LEU A 102 35.07 13.68 30.30
C LEU A 102 34.26 12.52 29.69
N LYS A 103 34.79 11.28 29.71
CA LYS A 103 34.02 10.11 29.27
C LYS A 103 32.72 9.94 30.09
N VAL A 104 32.82 10.06 31.41
CA VAL A 104 31.63 9.97 32.29
C VAL A 104 30.64 11.09 32.01
N VAL A 105 31.10 12.33 31.86
CA VAL A 105 30.27 13.49 31.54
C VAL A 105 29.53 13.31 30.19
N TRP A 106 30.26 12.87 29.16
CA TRP A 106 29.67 12.62 27.85
C TRP A 106 28.66 11.48 27.88
N ILE A 107 28.90 10.39 28.63
CA ILE A 107 27.96 9.29 28.80
C ILE A 107 26.68 9.80 29.49
N CYS A 108 26.82 10.61 30.56
CA CYS A 108 25.67 11.24 31.21
C CYS A 108 24.90 12.17 30.26
N ALA A 109 25.61 12.99 29.49
CA ALA A 109 25.00 13.91 28.53
C ALA A 109 24.20 13.15 27.46
N ILE A 110 24.76 12.06 26.90
CA ILE A 110 24.09 11.23 25.89
C ILE A 110 22.86 10.53 26.48
N ALA A 111 22.94 9.99 27.69
CA ALA A 111 21.81 9.36 28.35
C ALA A 111 20.67 10.35 28.61
N LEU A 112 20.99 11.57 29.06
CA LEU A 112 20.01 12.64 29.27
C LEU A 112 19.41 13.14 27.95
N PHE A 113 20.22 13.25 26.89
CA PHE A 113 19.77 13.63 25.55
C PHE A 113 18.83 12.56 24.95
N ALA A 114 19.19 11.28 25.08
CA ALA A 114 18.32 10.19 24.66
C ALA A 114 16.96 10.21 25.42
N LYS A 115 17.01 10.46 26.74
CA LYS A 115 15.81 10.65 27.54
C LYS A 115 14.97 11.82 27.04
N LEU A 116 15.58 12.96 26.75
CA LEU A 116 14.91 14.14 26.22
C LEU A 116 14.17 13.80 24.89
N LEU A 117 14.86 13.11 23.96
CA LEU A 117 14.22 12.67 22.72
C LEU A 117 13.06 11.70 22.94
N CYS A 118 13.20 10.76 23.87
CA CYS A 118 12.11 9.86 24.26
C CYS A 118 10.90 10.61 24.84
N THR A 119 11.14 11.65 25.68
CA THR A 119 10.10 12.51 26.23
C THR A 119 9.43 13.33 25.12
N LEU A 120 10.22 13.86 24.17
CA LEU A 120 9.71 14.60 23.02
C LEU A 120 8.78 13.71 22.17
N PHE A 121 9.17 12.48 21.85
CA PHE A 121 8.31 11.55 21.12
C PHE A 121 7.04 11.19 21.90
N SER A 122 7.10 11.15 23.25
CA SER A 122 5.91 10.97 24.05
C SER A 122 4.94 12.15 23.93
N SER A 123 5.47 13.38 24.00
CA SER A 123 4.66 14.59 23.86
C SER A 123 4.07 14.74 22.44
N LEU A 124 4.83 14.36 21.39
CA LEU A 124 4.33 14.33 20.01
C LEU A 124 3.20 13.29 19.83
N TYR A 125 3.32 12.13 20.49
CA TYR A 125 2.24 11.15 20.50
C TYR A 125 0.97 11.69 21.17
N GLU A 126 1.10 12.33 22.32
CA GLU A 126 -0.03 12.95 23.03
C GLU A 126 -0.71 14.02 22.18
N LEU A 127 0.08 14.84 21.47
CA LEU A 127 -0.42 15.84 20.54
C LEU A 127 -1.22 15.21 19.40
N SER A 128 -0.67 14.17 18.77
CA SER A 128 -1.34 13.44 17.70
C SER A 128 -2.64 12.78 18.16
N ASN A 129 -2.69 12.33 19.41
CA ASN A 129 -3.86 11.68 20.01
C ASN A 129 -4.98 12.68 20.36
N SER A 130 -4.64 13.91 20.73
CA SER A 130 -5.63 14.93 21.10
C SER A 130 -6.44 15.47 19.91
N GLN A 131 -5.90 15.37 18.70
CA GLN A 131 -6.53 15.92 17.48
C GLN A 131 -7.36 14.91 16.67
N ASN A 132 -7.12 13.60 16.79
CA ASN A 132 -7.71 12.58 15.92
C ASN A 132 -8.22 11.35 16.72
N GLY A 133 -9.33 11.44 17.40
CA GLY A 133 -9.83 10.52 18.43
C GLY A 133 -9.93 9.00 18.12
N PHE A 134 -10.00 8.52 16.89
CA PHE A 134 -10.18 7.07 16.59
C PHE A 134 -9.09 6.42 15.72
N LYS A 135 -8.23 7.18 15.04
CA LYS A 135 -7.18 6.64 14.14
C LYS A 135 -5.79 6.49 14.76
N THR A 136 -5.62 6.85 16.02
CA THR A 136 -4.31 7.04 16.67
C THR A 136 -3.72 5.82 17.34
N GLN A 137 -4.48 4.72 17.49
CA GLN A 137 -3.94 3.49 18.08
C GLN A 137 -2.79 2.89 17.28
N SER A 138 -2.82 3.04 15.95
CA SER A 138 -1.76 2.59 15.05
C SER A 138 -0.45 3.38 15.21
N LEU A 139 -0.52 4.66 15.58
CA LEU A 139 0.65 5.53 15.71
C LEU A 139 1.45 5.27 17.00
N LYS A 140 0.84 4.70 18.05
CA LYS A 140 1.55 4.34 19.29
C LYS A 140 2.75 3.43 19.03
N GLY A 141 2.59 2.44 18.16
CA GLY A 141 3.66 1.53 17.76
C GLY A 141 4.83 2.26 17.08
N VAL A 142 4.55 3.22 16.20
CA VAL A 142 5.57 4.01 15.50
C VAL A 142 6.41 4.83 16.48
N TYR A 143 5.78 5.57 17.39
CA TYR A 143 6.51 6.35 18.42
C TYR A 143 7.30 5.45 19.37
N GLN A 144 6.79 4.27 19.70
CA GLN A 144 7.53 3.29 20.51
C GLN A 144 8.76 2.76 19.76
N MET A 145 8.65 2.46 18.46
CA MET A 145 9.81 2.07 17.64
C MET A 145 10.86 3.18 17.57
N LEU A 146 10.46 4.45 17.38
CA LEU A 146 11.38 5.59 17.37
C LEU A 146 12.15 5.72 18.69
N LYS A 147 11.51 5.51 19.83
CA LYS A 147 12.17 5.52 21.14
C LYS A 147 13.21 4.40 21.25
N ILE A 148 12.88 3.19 20.77
CA ILE A 148 13.82 2.06 20.77
C ILE A 148 15.04 2.40 19.91
N VAL A 149 14.86 2.97 18.71
CA VAL A 149 15.95 3.40 17.83
C VAL A 149 16.85 4.43 18.53
N VAL A 150 16.27 5.44 19.19
CA VAL A 150 17.04 6.44 19.95
C VAL A 150 17.87 5.78 21.06
N ILE A 151 17.27 4.85 21.82
CA ILE A 151 17.97 4.14 22.89
C ILE A 151 19.12 3.29 22.31
N CYS A 152 18.90 2.57 21.21
CA CYS A 152 19.93 1.77 20.55
C CYS A 152 21.10 2.64 20.06
N VAL A 153 20.80 3.77 19.40
CA VAL A 153 21.84 4.72 18.94
C VAL A 153 22.63 5.29 20.11
N ALA A 154 21.94 5.71 21.17
CA ALA A 154 22.59 6.21 22.39
C ALA A 154 23.51 5.14 23.01
N LEU A 155 23.06 3.90 23.09
CA LEU A 155 23.85 2.77 23.61
C LEU A 155 25.12 2.54 22.75
N ILE A 156 25.00 2.57 21.42
CA ILE A 156 26.16 2.44 20.51
C ILE A 156 27.17 3.55 20.75
N ILE A 157 26.70 4.80 20.90
CA ILE A 157 27.60 5.93 21.19
C ILE A 157 28.29 5.78 22.55
N VAL A 158 27.56 5.36 23.58
CA VAL A 158 28.12 5.10 24.92
C VAL A 158 29.19 4.00 24.85
N VAL A 159 28.91 2.87 24.21
CA VAL A 159 29.87 1.78 24.00
C VAL A 159 31.10 2.26 23.24
N SER A 160 30.90 3.09 22.21
CA SER A 160 31.99 3.69 21.44
C SER A 160 32.93 4.54 22.30
N ILE A 161 32.38 5.38 23.20
CA ILE A 161 33.13 6.19 24.14
C ILE A 161 33.94 5.32 25.13
N LEU A 162 33.32 4.24 25.64
CA LEU A 162 33.96 3.29 26.56
C LEU A 162 35.17 2.58 25.90
N ILE A 163 35.00 2.15 24.65
CA ILE A 163 36.06 1.44 23.88
C ILE A 163 37.13 2.43 23.33
N GLY A 164 36.84 3.73 23.31
CA GLY A 164 37.70 4.74 22.73
C GLY A 164 37.77 4.70 21.19
N LYS A 165 36.72 4.16 20.51
CA LYS A 165 36.62 4.12 19.06
C LYS A 165 35.63 5.15 18.55
N ASN A 166 35.80 5.59 17.31
CA ASN A 166 34.85 6.51 16.69
C ASN A 166 33.46 5.81 16.45
N PRO A 167 32.36 6.39 16.93
CA PRO A 167 31.02 5.82 16.70
C PRO A 167 30.67 5.51 15.24
N SER A 168 31.24 6.31 14.30
CA SER A 168 31.00 6.12 12.87
C SER A 168 31.45 4.75 12.37
N TYR A 169 32.55 4.20 12.87
CA TYR A 169 33.02 2.86 12.47
C TYR A 169 32.05 1.77 12.91
N ILE A 170 31.53 1.87 14.12
CA ILE A 170 30.56 0.89 14.65
C ILE A 170 29.25 0.98 13.87
N LEU A 171 28.74 2.20 13.63
CA LEU A 171 27.52 2.42 12.86
C LEU A 171 27.65 1.96 11.42
N THR A 172 28.80 2.22 10.78
CA THR A 172 29.06 1.76 9.40
C THR A 172 29.11 0.24 9.33
N ALA A 173 29.80 -0.43 10.25
CA ALA A 173 29.86 -1.88 10.29
C ALA A 173 28.48 -2.52 10.51
N LEU A 174 27.71 -1.99 11.47
CA LEU A 174 26.34 -2.42 11.73
C LEU A 174 25.41 -2.16 10.53
N GLY A 175 25.54 -0.99 9.89
CA GLY A 175 24.76 -0.63 8.71
C GLY A 175 25.06 -1.54 7.52
N ALA A 176 26.33 -1.84 7.28
CA ALA A 176 26.72 -2.79 6.23
C ALA A 176 26.17 -4.20 6.50
N SER A 177 26.27 -4.67 7.75
CA SER A 177 25.72 -5.98 8.15
C SER A 177 24.19 -6.02 8.01
N ALA A 178 23.50 -4.94 8.40
CA ALA A 178 22.05 -4.82 8.25
C ALA A 178 21.63 -4.80 6.78
N ALA A 179 22.38 -4.14 5.89
CA ALA A 179 22.11 -4.13 4.45
C ALA A 179 22.23 -5.53 3.84
N VAL A 180 23.25 -6.30 4.23
CA VAL A 180 23.41 -7.70 3.79
C VAL A 180 22.24 -8.57 4.29
N LEU A 181 21.90 -8.45 5.57
CA LEU A 181 20.76 -9.18 6.14
C LEU A 181 19.44 -8.81 5.43
N MET A 182 19.21 -7.52 5.17
CA MET A 182 18.02 -7.06 4.44
C MET A 182 17.97 -7.64 3.02
N LEU A 183 19.12 -7.75 2.33
CA LEU A 183 19.19 -8.36 1.02
C LEU A 183 18.82 -9.86 1.06
N VAL A 184 19.33 -10.59 2.07
CA VAL A 184 19.03 -12.02 2.25
C VAL A 184 17.56 -12.28 2.55
N PHE A 185 16.95 -11.43 3.37
CA PHE A 185 15.54 -11.58 3.79
C PHE A 185 14.55 -10.78 2.95
N LYS A 186 15.00 -10.11 1.89
CA LYS A 186 14.15 -9.24 1.06
C LYS A 186 12.86 -9.92 0.62
N ASP A 187 12.97 -11.09 0.01
CA ASP A 187 11.81 -11.79 -0.56
C ASP A 187 10.87 -12.31 0.53
N THR A 188 11.42 -12.73 1.66
CA THR A 188 10.64 -13.14 2.83
C THR A 188 9.84 -11.98 3.40
N ILE A 189 10.46 -10.80 3.53
CA ILE A 189 9.79 -9.59 4.03
C ILE A 189 8.71 -9.14 3.04
N LEU A 190 9.01 -9.13 1.73
CA LEU A 190 8.02 -8.79 0.70
C LEU A 190 6.84 -9.76 0.72
N GLY A 191 7.10 -11.06 0.84
CA GLY A 191 6.05 -12.08 0.95
C GLY A 191 5.17 -11.87 2.18
N LEU A 192 5.77 -11.61 3.33
CA LEU A 192 5.04 -11.35 4.58
C LEU A 192 4.16 -10.09 4.47
N VAL A 193 4.73 -8.97 3.99
CA VAL A 193 3.99 -7.71 3.84
C VAL A 193 2.83 -7.88 2.85
N ALA A 194 3.09 -8.54 1.72
CA ALA A 194 2.06 -8.81 0.72
C ALA A 194 0.95 -9.73 1.26
N GLY A 195 1.30 -10.78 2.01
CA GLY A 195 0.32 -11.67 2.66
C GLY A 195 -0.60 -10.92 3.64
N VAL A 196 -0.02 -10.04 4.45
CA VAL A 196 -0.81 -9.15 5.33
C VAL A 196 -1.69 -8.20 4.52
N GLN A 197 -1.18 -7.64 3.43
CA GLN A 197 -1.92 -6.70 2.58
C GLN A 197 -3.08 -7.39 1.86
N LEU A 198 -2.90 -8.59 1.32
CA LEU A 198 -3.96 -9.39 0.69
C LEU A 198 -5.11 -9.65 1.67
N THR A 199 -4.78 -10.00 2.90
CA THR A 199 -5.77 -10.29 3.95
C THR A 199 -6.44 -9.02 4.48
N ALA A 200 -5.67 -7.98 4.78
CA ALA A 200 -6.18 -6.73 5.36
C ALA A 200 -7.10 -5.97 4.39
N ASN A 201 -6.81 -6.02 3.08
CA ASN A 201 -7.62 -5.39 2.05
C ASN A 201 -8.70 -6.33 1.45
N ASP A 202 -8.84 -7.53 1.99
CA ASP A 202 -9.80 -8.54 1.51
C ASP A 202 -9.70 -8.82 0.00
N MET A 203 -8.49 -8.79 -0.52
CA MET A 203 -8.26 -8.96 -1.97
C MET A 203 -8.51 -10.40 -2.41
N LEU A 204 -8.28 -11.38 -1.51
CA LEU A 204 -8.33 -12.80 -1.82
C LEU A 204 -8.75 -13.62 -0.59
N ARG A 205 -9.65 -14.58 -0.79
CA ARG A 205 -10.09 -15.54 0.23
C ARG A 205 -9.97 -16.99 -0.28
N PRO A 206 -9.75 -17.97 0.59
CA PRO A 206 -9.97 -19.36 0.21
C PRO A 206 -11.39 -19.56 -0.34
N GLY A 207 -11.51 -20.31 -1.45
CA GLY A 207 -12.76 -20.51 -2.19
C GLY A 207 -13.05 -19.49 -3.29
N ASP A 208 -12.24 -18.43 -3.42
CA ASP A 208 -12.32 -17.53 -4.57
C ASP A 208 -11.80 -18.21 -5.83
N TRP A 209 -12.50 -18.03 -6.93
CA TRP A 209 -11.96 -18.33 -8.24
C TRP A 209 -11.14 -17.13 -8.72
N ILE A 210 -9.89 -17.38 -9.06
CA ILE A 210 -8.99 -16.38 -9.65
C ILE A 210 -8.43 -16.84 -10.98
N SER A 211 -8.12 -15.88 -11.84
CA SER A 211 -7.41 -16.11 -13.08
C SER A 211 -6.17 -15.20 -13.14
N MET A 212 -4.99 -15.81 -13.25
CA MET A 212 -3.69 -15.15 -13.35
C MET A 212 -2.83 -15.85 -14.40
N PRO A 213 -3.07 -15.60 -15.69
CA PRO A 213 -2.44 -16.35 -16.79
C PRO A 213 -0.91 -16.30 -16.76
N LYS A 214 -0.34 -15.16 -16.34
CA LYS A 214 1.12 -14.99 -16.22
C LYS A 214 1.79 -16.06 -15.32
N HIS A 215 1.05 -16.56 -14.33
CA HIS A 215 1.52 -17.57 -13.38
C HIS A 215 0.89 -18.95 -13.63
N GLY A 216 0.15 -19.13 -14.72
CA GLY A 216 -0.52 -20.38 -15.04
C GLY A 216 -1.58 -20.78 -14.00
N ALA A 217 -2.23 -19.80 -13.37
CA ALA A 217 -3.29 -20.03 -12.41
C ALA A 217 -4.64 -19.63 -13.00
N ASP A 218 -5.58 -20.57 -13.01
CA ASP A 218 -7.00 -20.38 -13.33
C ASP A 218 -7.82 -21.44 -12.61
N GLY A 219 -8.35 -21.08 -11.44
CA GLY A 219 -9.07 -22.01 -10.59
C GLY A 219 -9.37 -21.47 -9.20
N ASP A 220 -9.76 -22.35 -8.30
CA ASP A 220 -10.17 -22.00 -6.96
C ASP A 220 -8.97 -21.89 -5.99
N VAL A 221 -8.93 -20.85 -5.19
CA VAL A 221 -7.96 -20.65 -4.12
C VAL A 221 -8.22 -21.66 -3.01
N VAL A 222 -7.28 -22.57 -2.77
CA VAL A 222 -7.38 -23.61 -1.74
C VAL A 222 -6.89 -23.09 -0.39
N GLU A 223 -5.77 -22.36 -0.41
CA GLU A 223 -5.08 -21.93 0.80
C GLU A 223 -4.38 -20.58 0.58
N VAL A 224 -4.47 -19.71 1.57
CA VAL A 224 -3.76 -18.44 1.65
C VAL A 224 -2.94 -18.43 2.92
N THR A 225 -1.60 -18.44 2.79
CA THR A 225 -0.65 -18.32 3.90
C THR A 225 0.14 -17.01 3.77
N LEU A 226 0.96 -16.71 4.76
CA LEU A 226 1.82 -15.52 4.74
C LEU A 226 2.88 -15.55 3.63
N THR A 227 3.26 -16.74 3.17
CA THR A 227 4.35 -16.92 2.21
C THR A 227 3.92 -17.54 0.89
N THR A 228 2.72 -18.14 0.84
CA THR A 228 2.23 -18.84 -0.36
C THR A 228 0.72 -18.77 -0.49
N VAL A 229 0.24 -18.68 -1.72
CA VAL A 229 -1.15 -18.89 -2.10
C VAL A 229 -1.22 -20.09 -3.02
N LYS A 230 -2.07 -21.07 -2.71
CA LYS A 230 -2.28 -22.27 -3.54
C LYS A 230 -3.60 -22.14 -4.29
N VAL A 231 -3.54 -22.31 -5.60
CA VAL A 231 -4.69 -22.29 -6.50
C VAL A 231 -4.82 -23.67 -7.13
N GLN A 232 -5.98 -24.30 -6.99
CA GLN A 232 -6.31 -25.53 -7.71
C GLN A 232 -6.94 -25.16 -9.04
N ASN A 233 -6.20 -25.39 -10.10
CA ASN A 233 -6.65 -25.21 -11.48
C ASN A 233 -7.79 -26.17 -11.85
N TRP A 234 -8.49 -25.88 -12.95
CA TRP A 234 -9.60 -26.70 -13.44
C TRP A 234 -9.18 -28.13 -13.83
N ASP A 235 -7.92 -28.32 -14.26
CA ASP A 235 -7.31 -29.61 -14.53
C ASP A 235 -6.85 -30.37 -13.27
N LYS A 236 -7.17 -29.83 -12.08
CA LYS A 236 -6.79 -30.34 -10.75
C LYS A 236 -5.31 -30.20 -10.37
N THR A 237 -4.49 -29.59 -11.20
CA THR A 237 -3.14 -29.19 -10.82
C THR A 237 -3.16 -28.07 -9.78
N ILE A 238 -2.12 -27.98 -8.95
CA ILE A 238 -1.99 -26.91 -7.96
C ILE A 238 -0.87 -25.96 -8.39
N THR A 239 -1.23 -24.71 -8.61
CA THR A 239 -0.27 -23.62 -8.82
C THR A 239 -0.01 -22.91 -7.49
N THR A 240 1.26 -22.78 -7.13
CA THR A 240 1.69 -22.07 -5.93
C THR A 240 2.24 -20.69 -6.31
N ILE A 241 1.64 -19.63 -5.80
CA ILE A 241 1.95 -18.25 -6.12
C ILE A 241 2.48 -17.54 -4.87
N PRO A 242 3.63 -16.85 -4.93
CA PRO A 242 4.08 -16.00 -3.85
C PRO A 242 3.09 -14.82 -3.64
N PRO A 243 2.71 -14.46 -2.41
CA PRO A 243 1.76 -13.36 -2.15
C PRO A 243 2.16 -12.04 -2.79
N TYR A 244 3.46 -11.73 -2.88
CA TYR A 244 3.93 -10.49 -3.49
C TYR A 244 3.56 -10.40 -4.99
N ALA A 245 3.49 -11.53 -5.69
CA ALA A 245 3.10 -11.54 -7.10
C ALA A 245 1.63 -11.13 -7.30
N LEU A 246 0.75 -11.49 -6.36
CA LEU A 246 -0.66 -11.10 -6.37
C LEU A 246 -0.88 -9.62 -6.00
N VAL A 247 0.09 -8.99 -5.33
CA VAL A 247 0.05 -7.56 -5.01
C VAL A 247 0.71 -6.72 -6.10
N SER A 248 1.78 -7.23 -6.73
CA SER A 248 2.56 -6.51 -7.75
C SER A 248 1.97 -6.63 -9.15
N ASP A 249 1.35 -7.75 -9.47
CA ASP A 249 0.74 -8.02 -10.77
C ASP A 249 -0.79 -7.94 -10.68
N SER A 250 -1.45 -7.78 -11.83
CA SER A 250 -2.91 -7.85 -11.89
C SER A 250 -3.40 -9.29 -11.98
N PHE A 251 -4.45 -9.61 -11.26
CA PHE A 251 -5.20 -10.86 -11.38
C PHE A 251 -6.69 -10.56 -11.42
N GLN A 252 -7.49 -11.46 -12.00
CA GLN A 252 -8.94 -11.39 -11.98
C GLN A 252 -9.47 -12.22 -10.81
N ASN A 253 -10.27 -11.61 -9.94
CA ASN A 253 -11.05 -12.31 -8.92
C ASN A 253 -12.51 -12.40 -9.38
N TRP A 254 -13.01 -13.63 -9.54
CA TRP A 254 -14.35 -13.90 -10.03
C TRP A 254 -15.40 -13.90 -8.90
N ARG A 255 -15.05 -13.54 -7.67
CA ARG A 255 -15.99 -13.40 -6.55
C ARG A 255 -17.14 -12.45 -6.91
N GLY A 256 -16.81 -11.27 -7.47
CA GLY A 256 -17.83 -10.30 -7.89
C GLY A 256 -18.82 -10.84 -8.93
N MET A 257 -18.35 -11.73 -9.84
CA MET A 257 -19.26 -12.41 -10.78
C MET A 257 -20.16 -13.41 -10.05
N LYS A 258 -19.62 -14.22 -9.14
CA LYS A 258 -20.40 -15.17 -8.33
C LYS A 258 -21.48 -14.45 -7.50
N GLU A 259 -21.14 -13.32 -6.92
CA GLU A 259 -22.03 -12.50 -6.07
C GLU A 259 -23.05 -11.68 -6.87
N SER A 260 -22.80 -11.40 -8.14
CA SER A 260 -23.69 -10.59 -8.98
C SER A 260 -24.98 -11.31 -9.40
N GLY A 261 -25.03 -12.63 -9.22
CA GLY A 261 -26.21 -13.44 -9.59
C GLY A 261 -26.36 -13.70 -11.10
N GLY A 262 -25.41 -13.26 -11.93
CA GLY A 262 -25.45 -13.49 -13.38
C GLY A 262 -24.06 -13.61 -14.00
N ARG A 263 -23.91 -14.53 -14.96
CA ARG A 263 -22.69 -14.71 -15.73
C ARG A 263 -22.85 -14.18 -17.15
N ARG A 264 -21.94 -13.31 -17.58
CA ARG A 264 -22.04 -12.60 -18.85
C ARG A 264 -21.85 -13.54 -20.04
N VAL A 265 -22.78 -13.48 -21.01
CA VAL A 265 -22.62 -13.98 -22.36
C VAL A 265 -22.30 -12.81 -23.28
N LYS A 266 -21.24 -12.93 -24.04
CA LYS A 266 -20.82 -11.95 -25.04
C LYS A 266 -20.28 -12.73 -26.24
N ARG A 267 -21.15 -13.04 -27.20
CA ARG A 267 -20.81 -13.82 -28.39
C ARG A 267 -21.44 -13.20 -29.63
N SER A 268 -20.74 -13.29 -30.74
CA SER A 268 -21.20 -12.76 -32.01
C SER A 268 -21.48 -13.88 -33.03
N VAL A 269 -22.52 -13.66 -33.84
CA VAL A 269 -22.78 -14.42 -35.03
C VAL A 269 -22.41 -13.55 -36.24
N TYR A 270 -21.68 -14.11 -37.17
CA TYR A 270 -21.24 -13.38 -38.38
C TYR A 270 -22.28 -13.54 -39.46
N ILE A 271 -22.86 -12.43 -39.94
CA ILE A 271 -23.89 -12.40 -40.96
C ILE A 271 -23.26 -12.10 -42.30
N ASP A 272 -23.62 -12.88 -43.36
CA ASP A 272 -23.25 -12.57 -44.74
C ASP A 272 -23.92 -11.25 -45.14
N MET A 273 -23.12 -10.20 -45.34
CA MET A 273 -23.60 -8.86 -45.72
C MET A 273 -24.42 -8.83 -47.00
N ARG A 274 -24.24 -9.80 -47.90
CA ARG A 274 -25.02 -9.92 -49.13
C ARG A 274 -26.48 -10.35 -48.88
N SER A 275 -26.76 -10.90 -47.70
CA SER A 275 -28.12 -11.26 -47.29
C SER A 275 -28.89 -10.13 -46.60
N ILE A 276 -28.22 -9.00 -46.31
CA ILE A 276 -28.84 -7.83 -45.71
C ILE A 276 -29.57 -7.05 -46.81
N ALA A 277 -30.88 -6.92 -46.69
CA ALA A 277 -31.72 -6.27 -47.70
C ALA A 277 -32.93 -5.57 -47.02
N PHE A 278 -33.61 -4.74 -47.80
CA PHE A 278 -34.95 -4.26 -47.41
C PHE A 278 -35.95 -5.39 -47.45
N CYS A 279 -36.84 -5.41 -46.48
CA CYS A 279 -37.92 -6.41 -46.41
C CYS A 279 -38.88 -6.22 -47.57
N THR A 280 -39.33 -7.35 -48.15
CA THR A 280 -40.41 -7.36 -49.16
C THR A 280 -41.77 -7.13 -48.45
N GLU A 281 -42.80 -6.75 -49.22
CA GLU A 281 -44.16 -6.62 -48.69
C GLU A 281 -44.69 -7.93 -48.05
N GLU A 282 -44.33 -9.08 -48.63
CA GLU A 282 -44.66 -10.40 -48.13
C GLU A 282 -44.02 -10.66 -46.76
N GLN A 283 -42.71 -10.37 -46.65
CA GLN A 283 -41.99 -10.49 -45.39
C GLN A 283 -42.55 -9.56 -44.34
N MET A 284 -42.88 -8.33 -44.71
CA MET A 284 -43.48 -7.36 -43.77
C MET A 284 -44.84 -7.84 -43.26
N ALA A 285 -45.70 -8.45 -44.13
CA ALA A 285 -46.97 -9.03 -43.73
C ALA A 285 -46.77 -10.23 -42.78
N GLU A 286 -45.81 -11.11 -43.09
CA GLU A 286 -45.47 -12.26 -42.24
C GLU A 286 -44.93 -11.79 -40.87
N PHE A 287 -44.02 -10.82 -40.82
CA PHE A 287 -43.47 -10.31 -39.57
C PHE A 287 -44.52 -9.56 -38.73
N ALA A 288 -45.45 -8.86 -39.35
CA ALA A 288 -46.57 -8.23 -38.68
C ALA A 288 -47.51 -9.27 -38.05
N GLN A 289 -47.82 -10.36 -38.76
CA GLN A 289 -48.67 -11.46 -38.25
C GLN A 289 -48.00 -12.14 -37.05
N LYS A 290 -46.68 -12.26 -37.03
CA LYS A 290 -45.88 -12.87 -35.94
C LYS A 290 -45.60 -11.89 -34.79
N GLY A 291 -45.97 -10.62 -34.87
CA GLY A 291 -45.71 -9.61 -33.86
C GLY A 291 -44.24 -9.12 -33.82
N TRP A 292 -43.40 -9.48 -34.80
CA TRP A 292 -41.99 -9.18 -34.83
C TRP A 292 -41.62 -7.73 -35.23
N LEU A 293 -42.62 -6.94 -35.59
CA LEU A 293 -42.52 -5.53 -35.91
C LEU A 293 -42.81 -4.60 -34.71
N GLU A 294 -43.12 -5.15 -33.54
CA GLU A 294 -43.28 -4.36 -32.34
C GLU A 294 -41.93 -3.71 -31.93
N GLY A 295 -41.93 -2.40 -31.70
CA GLY A 295 -40.72 -1.65 -31.42
C GLY A 295 -39.87 -1.27 -32.65
N VAL A 296 -40.25 -1.64 -33.87
CA VAL A 296 -39.62 -1.13 -35.10
C VAL A 296 -40.23 0.24 -35.43
N GLU A 297 -39.45 1.32 -35.26
CA GLU A 297 -39.87 2.66 -35.67
C GLU A 297 -40.11 2.69 -37.18
N ARG A 298 -41.31 3.03 -37.60
CA ARG A 298 -41.72 3.11 -39.01
C ARG A 298 -41.62 4.55 -39.53
N GLU A 299 -40.50 5.22 -39.33
CA GLU A 299 -40.31 6.54 -39.91
C GLU A 299 -40.15 6.49 -41.44
N ASP A 300 -39.61 5.37 -41.98
CA ASP A 300 -39.40 5.18 -43.40
C ASP A 300 -40.15 3.96 -43.93
N GLN A 301 -40.58 4.03 -45.21
CA GLN A 301 -41.24 2.92 -45.92
C GLN A 301 -40.36 1.67 -46.09
N PHE A 302 -39.07 1.76 -45.78
CA PHE A 302 -38.09 0.70 -46.03
C PHE A 302 -37.53 0.17 -44.71
N VAL A 303 -37.93 -1.02 -44.33
CA VAL A 303 -37.42 -1.72 -43.13
C VAL A 303 -36.36 -2.72 -43.56
N VAL A 304 -35.20 -2.71 -42.90
CA VAL A 304 -34.11 -3.67 -43.16
C VAL A 304 -34.34 -4.97 -42.38
N ASN A 305 -34.20 -6.12 -43.04
CA ASN A 305 -34.41 -7.44 -42.44
C ASN A 305 -33.51 -7.66 -41.18
N LEU A 306 -32.29 -7.18 -41.18
CA LEU A 306 -31.37 -7.26 -40.04
C LEU A 306 -31.89 -6.43 -38.84
N HIS A 307 -32.60 -5.32 -39.10
CA HIS A 307 -33.20 -4.51 -38.00
C HIS A 307 -34.29 -5.31 -37.30
N VAL A 308 -35.18 -5.94 -38.10
CA VAL A 308 -36.26 -6.78 -37.55
C VAL A 308 -35.66 -7.95 -36.76
N PHE A 309 -34.65 -8.62 -37.32
CA PHE A 309 -33.98 -9.73 -36.65
C PHE A 309 -33.33 -9.35 -35.35
N ARG A 310 -32.66 -8.21 -35.32
CA ARG A 310 -32.02 -7.69 -34.09
C ARG A 310 -33.04 -7.42 -32.99
N ASN A 311 -34.18 -6.77 -33.33
CA ASN A 311 -35.25 -6.48 -32.37
C ASN A 311 -35.94 -7.77 -31.88
N TYR A 312 -36.16 -8.72 -32.80
CA TYR A 312 -36.68 -10.05 -32.44
C TYR A 312 -35.77 -10.77 -31.44
N LEU A 313 -34.44 -10.76 -31.66
CA LEU A 313 -33.49 -11.40 -30.75
C LEU A 313 -33.46 -10.72 -29.41
N GLU A 314 -33.54 -9.40 -29.37
CA GLU A 314 -33.61 -8.67 -28.10
C GLU A 314 -34.87 -8.98 -27.32
N ASP A 315 -36.01 -9.02 -27.98
CA ASP A 315 -37.30 -9.42 -27.41
C ASP A 315 -37.29 -10.88 -26.91
N TYR A 316 -36.73 -11.80 -27.73
CA TYR A 316 -36.52 -13.20 -27.35
C TYR A 316 -35.70 -13.33 -26.05
N LEU A 317 -34.60 -12.60 -25.95
CA LEU A 317 -33.74 -12.60 -24.76
C LEU A 317 -34.47 -12.02 -23.54
N ARG A 318 -35.30 -10.98 -23.73
CA ARG A 318 -36.09 -10.36 -22.65
C ARG A 318 -37.20 -11.29 -22.11
N HIS A 319 -37.72 -12.20 -22.92
CA HIS A 319 -38.75 -13.16 -22.50
C HIS A 319 -38.16 -14.53 -22.10
N HIS A 320 -36.84 -14.71 -22.21
CA HIS A 320 -36.23 -15.99 -21.91
C HIS A 320 -36.03 -16.19 -20.41
N HIS A 321 -36.67 -17.23 -19.82
CA HIS A 321 -36.71 -17.47 -18.37
C HIS A 321 -35.38 -17.69 -17.68
N ARG A 322 -34.34 -18.08 -18.42
CA ARG A 322 -32.96 -18.28 -17.88
C ARG A 322 -32.01 -17.11 -18.13
N VAL A 323 -32.50 -16.04 -18.75
CA VAL A 323 -31.77 -14.77 -18.92
C VAL A 323 -32.09 -13.82 -17.77
N ASN A 324 -31.11 -13.21 -17.17
CA ASN A 324 -31.29 -12.27 -16.07
C ASN A 324 -31.86 -10.94 -16.62
N GLN A 325 -33.11 -10.64 -16.30
CA GLN A 325 -33.81 -9.47 -16.80
C GLN A 325 -33.42 -8.16 -16.08
N GLU A 326 -32.79 -8.25 -14.92
CA GLU A 326 -32.34 -7.08 -14.16
C GLU A 326 -30.97 -6.55 -14.66
N MET A 327 -30.28 -7.36 -15.46
CA MET A 327 -28.97 -7.00 -16.04
C MET A 327 -29.09 -6.56 -17.50
N THR A 328 -28.02 -5.99 -18.03
CA THR A 328 -27.98 -5.49 -19.41
C THR A 328 -28.27 -6.59 -20.43
N ILE A 329 -29.28 -6.38 -21.25
CA ILE A 329 -29.63 -7.19 -22.42
C ILE A 329 -29.47 -6.28 -23.64
N MET A 330 -28.73 -6.73 -24.65
CA MET A 330 -28.49 -5.94 -25.86
C MET A 330 -28.10 -6.84 -27.02
N VAL A 331 -28.65 -6.57 -28.19
CA VAL A 331 -28.22 -7.14 -29.47
C VAL A 331 -27.71 -6.00 -30.34
N ARG A 332 -26.42 -6.02 -30.66
CA ARG A 332 -25.75 -4.91 -31.39
C ARG A 332 -24.92 -5.39 -32.56
N GLN A 333 -24.79 -4.53 -33.56
CA GLN A 333 -23.84 -4.70 -34.65
C GLN A 333 -22.47 -4.21 -34.21
N LEU A 334 -21.43 -4.95 -34.57
CA LEU A 334 -20.04 -4.50 -34.47
C LEU A 334 -19.52 -4.06 -35.84
N GLN A 335 -18.27 -3.61 -35.89
CA GLN A 335 -17.65 -3.19 -37.14
C GLN A 335 -17.60 -4.36 -38.13
N PRO A 336 -17.98 -4.16 -39.40
CA PRO A 336 -17.85 -5.17 -40.43
C PRO A 336 -16.42 -5.72 -40.59
N THR A 337 -16.33 -7.01 -40.82
CA THR A 337 -15.05 -7.71 -41.02
C THR A 337 -15.03 -8.43 -42.37
N SER A 338 -13.87 -8.99 -42.75
CA SER A 338 -13.75 -9.88 -43.93
C SER A 338 -14.60 -11.17 -43.79
N GLN A 339 -15.01 -11.49 -42.57
CA GLN A 339 -15.86 -12.64 -42.25
C GLN A 339 -17.35 -12.25 -42.09
N GLY A 340 -17.79 -11.11 -42.62
CA GLY A 340 -19.16 -10.63 -42.54
C GLY A 340 -19.37 -9.60 -41.43
N LEU A 341 -20.62 -9.31 -41.16
CA LEU A 341 -21.07 -8.38 -40.12
C LEU A 341 -21.31 -9.11 -38.80
N PRO A 342 -20.50 -8.85 -37.76
CA PRO A 342 -20.75 -9.47 -36.44
C PRO A 342 -22.00 -8.85 -35.79
N LEU A 343 -22.97 -9.68 -35.46
CA LEU A 343 -24.10 -9.36 -34.61
C LEU A 343 -23.83 -9.95 -33.23
N GLU A 344 -23.53 -9.10 -32.24
CA GLU A 344 -23.19 -9.50 -30.89
C GLU A 344 -24.42 -9.57 -30.00
N LEU A 345 -24.65 -10.73 -29.38
CA LEU A 345 -25.60 -10.91 -28.30
C LEU A 345 -24.88 -10.70 -26.98
N TYR A 346 -25.37 -9.75 -26.20
CA TYR A 346 -24.81 -9.40 -24.90
C TYR A 346 -25.91 -9.50 -23.84
N PHE A 347 -25.78 -10.44 -22.94
CA PHE A 347 -26.76 -10.68 -21.88
C PHE A 347 -26.11 -11.43 -20.71
N PHE A 348 -26.85 -11.63 -19.63
CA PHE A 348 -26.41 -12.38 -18.45
C PHE A 348 -27.32 -13.57 -18.21
N SER A 349 -26.77 -14.72 -17.81
CA SER A 349 -27.55 -15.86 -17.34
C SER A 349 -28.17 -15.58 -15.98
N GLN A 350 -29.29 -16.25 -15.69
CA GLN A 350 -29.79 -16.31 -14.34
C GLN A 350 -29.00 -17.35 -13.56
N GLY A 351 -28.22 -16.87 -12.57
CA GLY A 351 -27.25 -17.68 -11.85
C GLY A 351 -25.88 -17.71 -12.53
N THR A 352 -24.91 -18.24 -11.79
CA THR A 352 -23.48 -18.17 -12.15
C THR A 352 -22.82 -19.53 -12.38
N ASP A 353 -23.57 -20.62 -12.18
CA ASP A 353 -23.07 -21.99 -12.32
C ASP A 353 -22.65 -22.29 -13.77
N TRP A 354 -21.52 -22.95 -13.93
CA TRP A 354 -20.89 -23.13 -15.22
C TRP A 354 -21.73 -24.00 -16.17
N ILE A 355 -22.17 -25.17 -15.74
CA ILE A 355 -22.89 -26.10 -16.61
C ILE A 355 -24.22 -25.51 -17.12
N PRO A 356 -25.10 -24.94 -16.27
CA PRO A 356 -26.31 -24.25 -16.75
C PRO A 356 -26.02 -23.08 -17.68
N TYR A 357 -24.93 -22.35 -17.44
CA TYR A 357 -24.49 -21.24 -18.29
C TYR A 357 -24.10 -21.71 -19.71
N GLU A 358 -23.33 -22.80 -19.84
CA GLU A 358 -22.95 -23.34 -21.14
C GLU A 358 -24.16 -23.91 -21.91
N HIS A 359 -25.09 -24.60 -21.21
CA HIS A 359 -26.32 -25.07 -21.82
C HIS A 359 -27.21 -23.91 -22.31
N LEU A 360 -27.32 -22.84 -21.52
CA LEU A 360 -28.03 -21.63 -21.93
C LEU A 360 -27.44 -21.00 -23.19
N GLN A 361 -26.13 -20.87 -23.25
CA GLN A 361 -25.47 -20.36 -24.46
C GLN A 361 -25.79 -21.21 -25.67
N SER A 362 -25.66 -22.52 -25.55
CA SER A 362 -25.92 -23.47 -26.65
C SER A 362 -27.36 -23.32 -27.16
N GLU A 363 -28.33 -23.37 -26.26
CA GLU A 363 -29.76 -23.24 -26.60
C GLU A 363 -30.08 -21.93 -27.33
N ILE A 364 -29.56 -20.81 -26.83
CA ILE A 364 -29.82 -19.50 -27.45
C ILE A 364 -29.18 -19.44 -28.85
N PHE A 365 -27.94 -19.90 -29.00
CA PHE A 365 -27.28 -19.81 -30.29
C PHE A 365 -27.79 -20.82 -31.32
N GLU A 366 -28.27 -21.99 -30.89
CA GLU A 366 -29.04 -22.93 -31.73
C GLU A 366 -30.32 -22.28 -32.26
N HIS A 367 -31.06 -21.61 -31.39
CA HIS A 367 -32.27 -20.86 -31.78
C HIS A 367 -31.92 -19.73 -32.77
N VAL A 368 -30.88 -18.94 -32.51
CA VAL A 368 -30.43 -17.86 -33.41
C VAL A 368 -30.13 -18.38 -34.78
N PHE A 369 -29.38 -19.48 -34.91
CA PHE A 369 -29.06 -20.07 -36.20
C PHE A 369 -30.28 -20.65 -36.90
N ALA A 370 -31.21 -21.28 -36.16
CA ALA A 370 -32.38 -21.89 -36.75
C ALA A 370 -33.40 -20.87 -37.27
N VAL A 371 -33.54 -19.72 -36.57
CA VAL A 371 -34.52 -18.69 -36.93
C VAL A 371 -34.05 -17.71 -38.00
N MET A 372 -32.72 -17.51 -38.12
CA MET A 372 -32.07 -16.52 -38.99
C MET A 372 -32.55 -16.60 -40.47
N PRO A 373 -32.70 -17.80 -41.09
CA PRO A 373 -33.17 -17.92 -42.49
C PRO A 373 -34.58 -17.35 -42.68
N THR A 374 -35.44 -17.40 -41.67
CA THR A 374 -36.82 -16.80 -41.74
C THR A 374 -36.77 -15.30 -42.01
N PHE A 375 -35.68 -14.62 -41.60
CA PHE A 375 -35.46 -13.20 -41.89
C PHE A 375 -34.73 -12.97 -43.23
N GLY A 376 -34.49 -14.01 -44.02
CA GLY A 376 -33.71 -13.93 -45.26
C GLY A 376 -32.21 -13.71 -45.03
N LEU A 377 -31.77 -13.86 -43.78
CA LEU A 377 -30.37 -13.70 -43.40
C LEU A 377 -29.59 -15.01 -43.49
N ARG A 378 -28.30 -14.92 -43.74
CA ARG A 378 -27.39 -16.08 -43.84
C ARG A 378 -26.17 -15.87 -42.94
N VAL A 379 -25.73 -16.95 -42.30
CA VAL A 379 -24.47 -16.97 -41.58
C VAL A 379 -23.32 -16.92 -42.58
N PHE A 380 -22.33 -16.10 -42.33
CA PHE A 380 -21.11 -16.14 -43.10
C PHE A 380 -20.32 -17.43 -42.79
N GLN A 381 -19.98 -18.18 -43.81
CA GLN A 381 -19.07 -19.31 -43.73
C GLN A 381 -18.01 -19.16 -44.82
N SER A 382 -16.75 -19.46 -44.48
CA SER A 382 -15.69 -19.52 -45.49
C SER A 382 -16.01 -20.65 -46.49
N PRO A 383 -15.90 -20.39 -47.80
CA PRO A 383 -16.18 -21.41 -48.80
C PRO A 383 -15.34 -22.67 -48.56
N MET A 384 -15.98 -23.83 -48.60
CA MET A 384 -15.32 -25.13 -48.57
C MET A 384 -15.22 -25.71 -49.97
N GLY A 385 -14.35 -26.71 -50.18
CA GLY A 385 -14.16 -27.33 -51.48
C GLY A 385 -15.47 -27.87 -52.10
N ILE A 386 -16.44 -28.28 -51.29
CA ILE A 386 -17.74 -28.74 -51.73
C ILE A 386 -18.58 -27.61 -52.37
N ASP A 387 -18.35 -26.37 -51.99
CA ASP A 387 -19.07 -25.20 -52.51
C ASP A 387 -18.65 -24.89 -53.95
N PHE A 388 -17.49 -25.39 -54.39
CA PHE A 388 -16.95 -25.24 -55.73
C PHE A 388 -17.24 -26.47 -56.62
N SER A 389 -17.65 -27.59 -56.03
CA SER A 389 -17.90 -28.84 -56.78
C SER A 389 -19.17 -28.82 -57.66
N GLY A 390 -20.04 -27.82 -57.48
CA GLY A 390 -21.26 -27.63 -58.28
C GLY A 390 -21.15 -26.56 -59.37
N THR A 391 -20.00 -25.88 -59.48
CA THR A 391 -19.76 -24.91 -60.55
C THR A 391 -19.11 -25.68 -61.72
N GLU A 392 -19.94 -26.28 -62.58
CA GLU A 392 -19.49 -26.60 -63.94
C GLU A 392 -18.95 -25.29 -64.50
N LEU A 393 -17.64 -25.30 -64.82
CA LEU A 393 -17.00 -24.25 -65.62
C LEU A 393 -17.74 -24.25 -66.94
N GLY A 394 -18.73 -23.35 -67.07
CA GLY A 394 -19.36 -23.11 -68.33
C GLY A 394 -18.26 -22.86 -69.38
N GLU A 395 -18.13 -23.77 -70.38
CA GLU A 395 -17.25 -23.62 -71.49
C GLU A 395 -17.48 -22.27 -72.13
N ALA A 396 -16.46 -21.41 -72.06
CA ALA A 396 -16.42 -20.18 -72.82
C ALA A 396 -16.27 -20.57 -74.27
N HIS A 397 -17.33 -20.37 -75.04
CA HIS A 397 -17.27 -20.25 -76.47
C HIS A 397 -17.13 -18.79 -76.89
#